data_d680005da9f49435f4622e09d2f4b384
#
_entry.id   d680005da9f49435f4622e09d2f4b384
#
_cell.length_a   1.000
_cell.length_b   1.000
_cell.length_c   1.000
_cell.angle_alpha   90.00
_cell.angle_beta   90.00
_cell.angle_gamma   90.00
#
_symmetry.space_group_name_H-M   'P 1'
#
loop_
_entity.id
_entity.type
_entity.pdbx_description
1 polymer ?
#
loop_
_entity_poly.entity_id
_entity_poly.type
_entity_poly.pdbx_seq_one_letter_code
_entity_poly.pdbx_strand_id
1 'polypeptide(L)'
;EGMSLDSFLVVNNGNYFKQVMIPVVDEKYFKNDMIVLFYNYATLPSSMYPNDRSNVDNWNIDFVYFDKNRSYNDITYPLITFSEKSPSLLKRYQSMPYRQYKSNPTVAMSTNYRMYFINLDSAGANVQYSCKIENTTNGWSYDYEADWSTVSPYANHGIHEYPVHFNNFLFDMDDKLDMATYQITHIVNVDENSSSAKGDTIVGLQVFNDYYAYDDGTPERGYGVVPDDSYFASQFTISVPDTLCGVQLLFNRTHNDANYDFFDIVVWNDNNGKPGNEVYRLKNQRPIWD
;
A
#
# COMPACT_ATOMS: atom_id res chain seq x y z
N GLU A 1 -9.50 -0.77 -26.80
CA GLU A 1 -8.87 0.55 -27.03
C GLU A 1 -9.88 1.66 -26.69
N GLY A 2 -9.51 2.59 -25.79
CA GLY A 2 -10.22 3.83 -25.56
C GLY A 2 -11.56 3.77 -24.82
N MET A 3 -11.80 2.76 -24.01
CA MET A 3 -12.97 2.73 -23.13
C MET A 3 -12.74 3.60 -21.90
N SER A 4 -13.66 4.52 -21.59
CA SER A 4 -13.62 5.28 -20.35
C SER A 4 -13.85 4.38 -19.14
N LEU A 5 -13.40 4.79 -17.95
CA LEU A 5 -13.67 4.04 -16.72
C LEU A 5 -15.17 3.82 -16.49
N ASP A 6 -15.98 4.84 -16.69
CA ASP A 6 -17.44 4.74 -16.53
C ASP A 6 -18.04 3.71 -17.49
N SER A 7 -17.61 3.71 -18.76
CA SER A 7 -18.06 2.72 -19.74
C SER A 7 -17.59 1.30 -19.35
N PHE A 8 -16.37 1.16 -18.84
CA PHE A 8 -15.85 -0.11 -18.36
C PHE A 8 -16.66 -0.65 -17.18
N LEU A 9 -16.97 0.19 -16.20
CA LEU A 9 -17.76 -0.19 -15.04
C LEU A 9 -19.19 -0.63 -15.44
N VAL A 10 -19.81 0.08 -16.39
CA VAL A 10 -21.13 -0.31 -16.92
C VAL A 10 -21.08 -1.70 -17.57
N VAL A 11 -20.10 -1.94 -18.43
CA VAL A 11 -19.96 -3.24 -19.13
C VAL A 11 -19.54 -4.36 -18.18
N ASN A 12 -18.84 -4.04 -17.11
CA ASN A 12 -18.29 -4.99 -16.14
C ASN A 12 -19.09 -5.06 -14.83
N ASN A 13 -20.37 -4.68 -14.86
CA ASN A 13 -21.31 -4.74 -13.73
C ASN A 13 -20.80 -4.02 -12.46
N GLY A 14 -20.14 -2.89 -12.62
CA GLY A 14 -19.59 -2.09 -11.53
C GLY A 14 -18.23 -2.56 -10.98
N ASN A 15 -17.66 -3.63 -11.52
CA ASN A 15 -16.36 -4.14 -11.05
C ASN A 15 -15.19 -3.40 -11.69
N TYR A 16 -14.21 -3.03 -10.90
CA TYR A 16 -12.96 -2.39 -11.35
C TYR A 16 -12.00 -3.37 -12.02
N PHE A 17 -12.08 -4.66 -11.71
CA PHE A 17 -11.26 -5.71 -12.30
C PHE A 17 -12.12 -6.61 -13.18
N LYS A 18 -11.56 -7.00 -14.32
CA LYS A 18 -12.17 -7.96 -15.23
C LYS A 18 -11.32 -9.23 -15.27
N GLN A 19 -11.96 -10.37 -15.04
CA GLN A 19 -11.30 -11.64 -15.22
C GLN A 19 -11.08 -11.92 -16.71
N VAL A 20 -9.86 -12.34 -17.04
CA VAL A 20 -9.47 -12.75 -18.38
C VAL A 20 -8.91 -14.16 -18.32
N MET A 21 -9.56 -15.08 -19.03
CA MET A 21 -9.09 -16.47 -19.17
C MET A 21 -8.26 -16.60 -20.45
N ILE A 22 -7.01 -17.01 -20.30
CA ILE A 22 -6.08 -17.18 -21.40
C ILE A 22 -5.73 -18.67 -21.55
N PRO A 23 -6.24 -19.38 -22.57
CA PRO A 23 -5.89 -20.78 -22.78
C PRO A 23 -4.46 -20.89 -23.29
N VAL A 24 -3.66 -21.69 -22.61
CA VAL A 24 -2.32 -22.07 -23.07
C VAL A 24 -2.43 -23.53 -23.59
N VAL A 25 -2.53 -23.68 -24.90
CA VAL A 25 -2.81 -24.98 -25.56
C VAL A 25 -1.65 -25.54 -26.38
N ASP A 26 -0.64 -24.74 -26.67
CA ASP A 26 0.52 -25.15 -27.46
C ASP A 26 1.54 -25.86 -26.54
N GLU A 27 1.85 -27.10 -26.86
CA GLU A 27 2.75 -27.99 -26.11
C GLU A 27 4.15 -27.40 -25.90
N LYS A 28 4.59 -26.50 -26.77
CA LYS A 28 5.90 -25.83 -26.62
C LYS A 28 6.03 -25.03 -25.30
N TYR A 29 4.90 -24.66 -24.69
CA TYR A 29 4.86 -23.94 -23.41
C TYR A 29 4.81 -24.90 -22.20
N PHE A 30 4.57 -26.22 -22.40
CA PHE A 30 4.46 -27.19 -21.30
C PHE A 30 5.84 -27.70 -20.85
N LYS A 31 6.62 -26.81 -20.26
CA LYS A 31 7.97 -27.09 -19.77
C LYS A 31 8.27 -26.33 -18.49
N ASN A 32 9.28 -26.79 -17.75
CA ASN A 32 9.58 -26.29 -16.40
C ASN A 32 10.03 -24.82 -16.33
N ASP A 33 10.42 -24.23 -17.45
CA ASP A 33 10.96 -22.87 -17.56
C ASP A 33 10.03 -21.91 -18.32
N MET A 34 8.72 -22.19 -18.32
CA MET A 34 7.74 -21.28 -18.89
C MET A 34 7.65 -19.99 -18.08
N ILE A 35 7.74 -18.86 -18.77
CA ILE A 35 7.60 -17.53 -18.19
C ILE A 35 6.35 -16.88 -18.80
N VAL A 36 5.49 -16.32 -17.93
CA VAL A 36 4.38 -15.47 -18.34
C VAL A 36 4.83 -14.02 -18.20
N LEU A 37 4.78 -13.26 -19.29
CA LEU A 37 5.15 -11.85 -19.33
C LEU A 37 3.93 -11.00 -19.64
N PHE A 38 3.64 -10.06 -18.79
CA PHE A 38 2.71 -8.97 -19.06
C PHE A 38 3.49 -7.78 -19.62
N TYR A 39 3.08 -7.31 -20.78
CA TYR A 39 3.77 -6.23 -21.49
C TYR A 39 2.80 -5.10 -21.80
N ASN A 40 3.14 -3.89 -21.41
CA ASN A 40 2.37 -2.68 -21.63
C ASN A 40 3.20 -1.64 -22.41
N TYR A 41 2.53 -0.88 -23.29
CA TYR A 41 3.10 0.27 -23.95
C TYR A 41 2.49 1.52 -23.33
N ALA A 42 3.29 2.27 -22.59
CA ALA A 42 2.87 3.58 -22.12
C ALA A 42 2.90 4.61 -23.26
N THR A 43 1.85 5.40 -23.38
CA THR A 43 1.82 6.53 -24.31
C THR A 43 2.35 7.78 -23.63
N LEU A 44 3.11 8.60 -24.37
CA LEU A 44 3.50 9.91 -23.90
C LEU A 44 2.41 10.91 -24.36
N PRO A 45 1.70 11.56 -23.44
CA PRO A 45 0.59 12.45 -23.77
C PRO A 45 1.03 13.71 -24.53
N SER A 46 2.29 14.11 -24.33
CA SER A 46 2.89 15.27 -25.02
C SER A 46 4.40 15.12 -25.07
N SER A 47 5.00 15.47 -26.20
CA SER A 47 6.45 15.58 -26.32
C SER A 47 7.02 16.84 -25.63
N MET A 48 6.16 17.82 -25.37
CA MET A 48 6.54 19.09 -24.72
C MET A 48 6.48 18.98 -23.20
N TYR A 49 5.51 18.23 -22.67
CA TYR A 49 5.30 18.03 -21.24
C TYR A 49 5.11 16.53 -20.92
N PRO A 50 6.15 15.72 -21.08
CA PRO A 50 6.05 14.26 -20.90
C PRO A 50 5.71 13.85 -19.46
N ASN A 51 5.84 14.78 -18.50
CA ASN A 51 5.55 14.54 -17.08
C ASN A 51 4.10 14.77 -16.70
N ASP A 52 3.33 15.52 -17.48
CA ASP A 52 1.99 15.96 -17.09
C ASP A 52 1.04 14.80 -16.79
N ARG A 53 1.34 13.62 -17.33
CA ARG A 53 0.52 12.43 -17.19
C ARG A 53 1.36 11.16 -17.09
N SER A 54 2.38 11.17 -16.25
CA SER A 54 3.27 10.01 -16.03
C SER A 54 2.55 8.76 -15.54
N ASN A 55 1.30 8.90 -15.09
CA ASN A 55 0.48 7.80 -14.56
C ASN A 55 -0.62 7.36 -15.54
N VAL A 56 -0.48 7.60 -16.85
CA VAL A 56 -1.40 7.07 -17.86
C VAL A 56 -1.00 5.67 -18.28
N ASP A 57 -1.94 4.94 -18.83
CA ASP A 57 -1.76 3.57 -19.35
C ASP A 57 -1.27 2.55 -18.29
N ASN A 58 -1.63 2.77 -17.04
CA ASN A 58 -1.33 1.82 -15.96
C ASN A 58 -2.19 0.57 -16.09
N TRP A 59 -1.56 -0.59 -15.93
CA TRP A 59 -2.24 -1.86 -15.79
C TRP A 59 -2.18 -2.29 -14.33
N ASN A 60 -3.35 -2.52 -13.77
CA ASN A 60 -3.48 -3.15 -12.48
C ASN A 60 -3.77 -4.63 -12.70
N ILE A 61 -2.80 -5.48 -12.40
CA ILE A 61 -2.89 -6.94 -12.55
C ILE A 61 -2.95 -7.51 -11.15
N ASP A 62 -4.00 -8.29 -10.91
CA ASP A 62 -4.21 -8.96 -9.64
C ASP A 62 -4.61 -10.41 -9.87
N PHE A 63 -4.32 -11.27 -8.92
CA PHE A 63 -4.69 -12.68 -8.88
C PHE A 63 -4.36 -13.44 -10.17
N VAL A 64 -3.07 -13.53 -10.49
CA VAL A 64 -2.60 -14.36 -11.62
C VAL A 64 -2.59 -15.83 -11.20
N TYR A 65 -3.56 -16.57 -11.71
CA TYR A 65 -3.72 -17.99 -11.39
C TYR A 65 -3.47 -18.87 -12.62
N PHE A 66 -2.54 -19.80 -12.52
CA PHE A 66 -2.18 -20.72 -13.59
C PHE A 66 -2.40 -22.15 -13.15
N ASP A 67 -3.31 -22.86 -13.83
CA ASP A 67 -3.65 -24.24 -13.53
C ASP A 67 -4.16 -24.97 -14.78
N LYS A 68 -4.25 -26.29 -14.69
CA LYS A 68 -4.78 -27.18 -15.73
C LYS A 68 -6.25 -27.52 -15.49
N ASN A 69 -6.92 -27.99 -16.55
CA ASN A 69 -8.31 -28.49 -16.51
C ASN A 69 -9.35 -27.41 -16.11
N ARG A 70 -9.04 -26.15 -16.35
CA ARG A 70 -9.98 -25.05 -16.12
C ARG A 70 -10.84 -24.78 -17.36
N SER A 71 -12.07 -24.34 -17.12
CA SER A 71 -12.99 -23.86 -18.15
C SER A 71 -13.16 -22.35 -18.07
N TYR A 72 -13.69 -21.74 -19.13
CA TYR A 72 -13.99 -20.29 -19.14
C TYR A 72 -15.01 -19.85 -18.09
N ASN A 73 -15.82 -20.76 -17.59
CA ASN A 73 -16.83 -20.49 -16.57
C ASN A 73 -16.31 -20.73 -15.14
N ASP A 74 -15.10 -21.20 -15.01
CA ASP A 74 -14.47 -21.46 -13.72
C ASP A 74 -13.82 -20.17 -13.19
N ILE A 75 -14.66 -19.36 -12.56
CA ILE A 75 -14.32 -18.02 -12.08
C ILE A 75 -14.11 -17.94 -10.55
N THR A 76 -14.21 -19.07 -9.86
CA THR A 76 -14.06 -19.17 -8.42
C THR A 76 -12.84 -19.97 -8.03
N TYR A 77 -12.33 -19.71 -6.83
CA TYR A 77 -11.19 -20.42 -6.27
C TYR A 77 -11.36 -20.57 -4.75
N PRO A 78 -11.10 -21.74 -4.17
CA PRO A 78 -11.31 -21.98 -2.75
C PRO A 78 -10.23 -21.31 -1.89
N LEU A 79 -10.25 -19.98 -1.88
CA LEU A 79 -9.31 -19.12 -1.16
C LEU A 79 -10.03 -17.89 -0.61
N ILE A 80 -9.70 -17.54 0.61
CA ILE A 80 -10.04 -16.26 1.21
C ILE A 80 -8.72 -15.53 1.46
N THR A 81 -8.52 -14.42 0.79
CA THR A 81 -7.25 -13.69 0.75
C THR A 81 -7.43 -12.23 1.10
N PHE A 82 -6.37 -11.60 1.62
CA PHE A 82 -6.35 -10.16 1.81
C PHE A 82 -6.34 -9.44 0.46
N SER A 83 -7.15 -8.40 0.32
CA SER A 83 -7.22 -7.57 -0.89
C SER A 83 -6.32 -6.33 -0.84
N GLU A 84 -5.74 -6.06 0.32
CA GLU A 84 -4.83 -4.95 0.55
C GLU A 84 -3.62 -5.39 1.36
N LYS A 85 -2.52 -4.66 1.22
CA LYS A 85 -1.32 -4.86 2.03
C LYS A 85 -1.56 -4.47 3.50
N SER A 86 -0.68 -4.90 4.40
CA SER A 86 -0.71 -4.51 5.81
C SER A 86 -0.68 -2.98 5.96
N PRO A 87 -1.67 -2.37 6.61
CA PRO A 87 -1.66 -0.93 6.85
C PRO A 87 -0.65 -0.55 7.94
N SER A 88 -0.18 0.69 7.91
CA SER A 88 0.51 1.26 9.06
C SER A 88 -0.43 1.36 10.26
N LEU A 89 0.05 1.02 11.44
CA LEU A 89 -0.68 1.19 12.69
C LEU A 89 -0.58 2.63 13.25
N LEU A 90 0.20 3.49 12.61
CA LEU A 90 0.26 4.91 12.92
C LEU A 90 -0.90 5.67 12.26
N LYS A 91 -1.36 6.71 12.92
CA LYS A 91 -2.48 7.53 12.46
C LYS A 91 -2.17 8.30 11.18
N ARG A 92 -0.93 8.69 10.97
CA ARG A 92 -0.55 9.66 9.93
C ARG A 92 0.62 9.20 9.06
N TYR A 93 1.56 8.48 9.63
CA TYR A 93 2.83 8.16 9.00
C TYR A 93 2.98 6.66 8.74
N GLN A 94 3.78 6.32 7.76
CA GLN A 94 4.26 4.95 7.59
C GLN A 94 5.44 4.67 8.52
N SER A 95 6.26 5.69 8.78
CA SER A 95 7.34 5.64 9.77
C SER A 95 7.46 6.97 10.50
N MET A 96 7.90 6.94 11.73
CA MET A 96 8.24 8.14 12.51
C MET A 96 9.42 7.86 13.45
N PRO A 97 10.15 8.92 13.90
CA PRO A 97 11.22 8.72 14.86
C PRO A 97 10.74 8.07 16.15
N TYR A 98 11.46 7.05 16.61
CA TYR A 98 11.04 6.29 17.80
C TYR A 98 10.97 7.18 19.05
N ARG A 99 11.87 8.14 19.18
CA ARG A 99 11.82 9.14 20.25
C ARG A 99 10.53 9.97 20.23
N GLN A 100 10.06 10.35 19.05
CA GLN A 100 8.82 11.10 18.87
C GLN A 100 7.60 10.24 19.22
N TYR A 101 7.60 8.97 18.80
CA TYR A 101 6.59 8.00 19.20
C TYR A 101 6.54 7.81 20.72
N LYS A 102 7.69 7.51 21.36
CA LYS A 102 7.78 7.29 22.81
C LYS A 102 7.29 8.48 23.62
N SER A 103 7.43 9.70 23.11
CA SER A 103 6.99 10.92 23.82
C SER A 103 5.47 11.09 23.85
N ASN A 104 4.74 10.57 22.85
CA ASN A 104 3.27 10.69 22.80
C ASN A 104 2.64 9.55 21.97
N PRO A 105 2.72 8.29 22.44
CA PRO A 105 2.30 7.14 21.67
C PRO A 105 0.80 7.14 21.36
N THR A 106 -0.05 7.60 22.29
CA THR A 106 -1.50 7.62 22.08
C THR A 106 -1.95 8.53 20.95
N VAL A 107 -1.24 9.63 20.73
CA VAL A 107 -1.51 10.57 19.62
C VAL A 107 -0.98 10.03 18.29
N ALA A 108 0.12 9.28 18.34
CA ALA A 108 0.74 8.71 17.16
C ALA A 108 -0.06 7.53 16.56
N MET A 109 -0.74 6.75 17.41
CA MET A 109 -1.47 5.55 16.98
C MET A 109 -2.79 5.89 16.29
N SER A 110 -3.14 5.07 15.30
CA SER A 110 -4.48 5.05 14.73
C SER A 110 -5.46 4.41 15.71
N THR A 111 -6.69 4.88 15.73
CA THR A 111 -7.76 4.29 16.54
C THR A 111 -8.66 3.34 15.74
N ASN A 112 -8.54 3.38 14.42
CA ASN A 112 -9.39 2.61 13.50
C ASN A 112 -8.52 1.95 12.45
N TYR A 113 -8.44 0.63 12.50
CA TYR A 113 -7.82 -0.18 11.47
C TYR A 113 -8.90 -0.90 10.71
N ARG A 114 -8.71 -1.02 9.41
CA ARG A 114 -9.57 -1.78 8.54
C ARG A 114 -8.72 -2.76 7.78
N MET A 115 -9.11 -4.03 7.85
CA MET A 115 -8.54 -5.07 7.03
C MET A 115 -9.60 -5.50 6.04
N TYR A 116 -9.17 -5.65 4.79
CA TYR A 116 -10.04 -6.08 3.71
C TYR A 116 -9.59 -7.46 3.25
N PHE A 117 -10.52 -8.38 3.19
CA PHE A 117 -10.30 -9.65 2.53
C PHE A 117 -11.48 -10.02 1.65
N ILE A 118 -11.21 -10.83 0.66
CA ILE A 118 -12.15 -11.27 -0.35
C ILE A 118 -12.27 -12.79 -0.31
N ASN A 119 -13.48 -13.28 -0.41
CA ASN A 119 -13.75 -14.69 -0.62
C ASN A 119 -13.83 -14.95 -2.12
N LEU A 120 -12.89 -15.71 -2.65
CA LEU A 120 -12.84 -16.11 -4.07
C LEU A 120 -13.61 -17.41 -4.34
N ASP A 121 -14.16 -18.06 -3.30
CA ASP A 121 -14.95 -19.28 -3.44
C ASP A 121 -16.39 -19.01 -3.85
N SER A 122 -17.03 -20.00 -4.41
CA SER A 122 -18.47 -20.01 -4.77
C SER A 122 -19.39 -20.19 -3.55
N ALA A 123 -18.86 -20.55 -2.40
CA ALA A 123 -19.58 -20.74 -1.15
C ALA A 123 -19.20 -19.67 -0.12
N GLY A 124 -20.13 -19.34 0.77
CA GLY A 124 -19.81 -18.56 1.96
C GLY A 124 -18.97 -19.36 2.95
N ALA A 125 -18.23 -18.66 3.82
CA ALA A 125 -17.37 -19.29 4.80
C ALA A 125 -17.40 -18.54 6.13
N ASN A 126 -17.17 -19.24 7.24
CA ASN A 126 -16.88 -18.62 8.52
C ASN A 126 -15.38 -18.37 8.61
N VAL A 127 -15.01 -17.15 8.97
CA VAL A 127 -13.61 -16.73 9.09
C VAL A 127 -13.34 -16.08 10.43
N GLN A 128 -12.10 -16.18 10.87
CA GLN A 128 -11.59 -15.47 12.02
C GLN A 128 -10.32 -14.71 11.63
N TYR A 129 -10.33 -13.41 11.86
CA TYR A 129 -9.12 -12.61 11.72
C TYR A 129 -8.28 -12.69 12.98
N SER A 130 -6.97 -12.86 12.81
CA SER A 130 -5.99 -12.72 13.87
C SER A 130 -4.80 -11.88 13.42
N CYS A 131 -4.13 -11.28 14.40
CA CYS A 131 -2.96 -10.44 14.15
C CYS A 131 -1.92 -10.69 15.23
N LYS A 132 -0.67 -10.91 14.81
CA LYS A 132 0.48 -10.99 15.70
C LYS A 132 1.44 -9.86 15.39
N ILE A 133 1.87 -9.13 16.42
CA ILE A 133 2.83 -8.03 16.32
C ILE A 133 4.05 -8.39 17.15
N GLU A 134 5.22 -8.40 16.53
CA GLU A 134 6.48 -8.82 17.19
C GLU A 134 7.55 -7.75 16.99
N ASN A 135 8.16 -7.31 18.08
CA ASN A 135 9.37 -6.51 18.02
C ASN A 135 10.55 -7.39 17.59
N THR A 136 11.12 -7.11 16.41
CA THR A 136 12.18 -7.93 15.83
C THR A 136 13.51 -7.85 16.58
N THR A 137 13.64 -6.91 17.53
CA THR A 137 14.89 -6.66 18.27
C THR A 137 14.87 -7.29 19.65
N ASN A 138 13.78 -7.13 20.41
CA ASN A 138 13.74 -7.56 21.81
C ASN A 138 12.80 -8.76 22.07
N GLY A 139 12.04 -9.20 21.05
CA GLY A 139 11.14 -10.34 21.12
C GLY A 139 9.82 -10.06 21.83
N TRP A 140 9.51 -8.81 22.17
CA TRP A 140 8.17 -8.45 22.64
C TRP A 140 7.11 -8.80 21.62
N SER A 141 5.95 -9.28 22.05
CA SER A 141 4.86 -9.62 21.16
C SER A 141 3.50 -9.24 21.73
N TYR A 142 2.56 -9.02 20.82
CA TYR A 142 1.15 -8.80 21.09
C TYR A 142 0.33 -9.64 20.12
N ASP A 143 -0.64 -10.38 20.64
CA ASP A 143 -1.55 -11.20 19.86
C ASP A 143 -2.98 -10.67 19.99
N TYR A 144 -3.68 -10.64 18.85
CA TYR A 144 -5.09 -10.24 18.75
C TYR A 144 -5.86 -11.29 17.95
N GLU A 145 -7.00 -11.70 18.47
CA GLU A 145 -7.94 -12.56 17.77
C GLU A 145 -9.34 -11.94 17.83
N ALA A 146 -10.00 -11.92 16.69
CA ALA A 146 -11.37 -11.46 16.55
C ALA A 146 -12.37 -12.61 16.70
N ASP A 147 -13.63 -12.27 16.87
CA ASP A 147 -14.71 -13.24 16.81
C ASP A 147 -14.86 -13.81 15.38
N TRP A 148 -15.40 -15.02 15.28
CA TRP A 148 -15.76 -15.61 13.99
C TRP A 148 -16.87 -14.84 13.32
N SER A 149 -16.75 -14.65 12.02
CA SER A 149 -17.74 -13.95 11.19
C SER A 149 -17.96 -14.68 9.87
N THR A 150 -19.14 -14.51 9.26
CA THR A 150 -19.44 -15.13 7.96
C THR A 150 -19.14 -14.16 6.85
N VAL A 151 -18.38 -14.62 5.84
CA VAL A 151 -18.13 -13.90 4.59
C VAL A 151 -18.94 -14.49 3.46
N SER A 152 -19.51 -13.62 2.62
CA SER A 152 -20.32 -14.00 1.47
C SER A 152 -19.47 -14.66 0.37
N PRO A 153 -20.06 -15.50 -0.48
CA PRO A 153 -19.37 -16.05 -1.64
C PRO A 153 -19.00 -14.97 -2.66
N TYR A 154 -18.03 -15.25 -3.51
CA TYR A 154 -17.55 -14.33 -4.54
C TYR A 154 -18.66 -13.77 -5.44
N ALA A 155 -19.64 -14.59 -5.81
CA ALA A 155 -20.79 -14.17 -6.62
C ALA A 155 -21.59 -13.00 -6.03
N ASN A 156 -21.47 -12.77 -4.71
CA ASN A 156 -22.11 -11.66 -3.98
C ASN A 156 -21.09 -10.57 -3.62
N HIS A 157 -20.03 -10.43 -4.43
CA HIS A 157 -18.94 -9.47 -4.21
C HIS A 157 -18.08 -9.70 -2.97
N GLY A 158 -18.00 -10.88 -2.44
CA GLY A 158 -17.18 -11.43 -1.36
C GLY A 158 -16.22 -10.57 -0.53
N ILE A 159 -16.19 -9.26 -0.76
CA ILE A 159 -15.35 -8.32 -0.02
C ILE A 159 -15.92 -8.17 1.39
N HIS A 160 -15.09 -8.42 2.37
CA HIS A 160 -15.41 -8.23 3.76
C HIS A 160 -14.48 -7.21 4.38
N GLU A 161 -15.03 -6.11 4.84
CA GLU A 161 -14.29 -5.13 5.63
C GLU A 161 -14.31 -5.57 7.08
N TYR A 162 -13.12 -5.79 7.65
CA TYR A 162 -12.96 -6.15 9.04
C TYR A 162 -12.36 -4.97 9.82
N PRO A 163 -13.14 -4.26 10.64
CA PRO A 163 -12.60 -3.23 11.52
C PRO A 163 -11.84 -3.89 12.66
N VAL A 164 -10.54 -3.76 12.64
CA VAL A 164 -9.70 -4.23 13.75
C VAL A 164 -9.71 -3.17 14.85
N HIS A 165 -10.21 -3.51 16.00
CA HIS A 165 -10.19 -2.65 17.18
C HIS A 165 -9.13 -3.14 18.15
N PHE A 166 -7.96 -2.56 18.11
CA PHE A 166 -6.95 -2.75 19.16
C PHE A 166 -7.31 -1.84 20.34
N ASN A 167 -8.05 -2.35 21.31
CA ASN A 167 -8.37 -1.60 22.51
C ASN A 167 -7.10 -1.18 23.24
N ASN A 168 -6.77 0.11 23.20
CA ASN A 168 -5.61 0.71 23.86
C ASN A 168 -4.26 0.07 23.51
N PHE A 169 -4.13 -0.49 22.30
CA PHE A 169 -2.88 -1.05 21.84
C PHE A 169 -1.83 0.05 21.66
N LEU A 170 -0.65 -0.18 22.20
CA LEU A 170 0.55 0.60 21.98
C LEU A 170 1.72 -0.36 21.73
N PHE A 171 2.62 0.00 20.83
CA PHE A 171 3.89 -0.70 20.71
C PHE A 171 4.68 -0.56 22.01
N ASP A 172 5.50 -1.55 22.36
CA ASP A 172 6.38 -1.46 23.50
C ASP A 172 7.34 -0.28 23.38
N MET A 173 7.71 0.27 24.51
CA MET A 173 8.59 1.44 24.60
C MET A 173 9.84 1.06 25.36
N ASP A 174 10.82 0.50 24.65
CA ASP A 174 12.13 0.20 25.23
C ASP A 174 13.01 1.45 25.19
N ASP A 175 13.33 1.97 26.38
CA ASP A 175 14.17 3.18 26.51
C ASP A 175 15.62 2.96 26.10
N LYS A 176 16.04 1.71 25.96
CA LYS A 176 17.40 1.35 25.51
C LYS A 176 17.55 1.38 23.99
N LEU A 177 16.43 1.46 23.27
CA LEU A 177 16.43 1.45 21.82
C LEU A 177 16.19 2.86 21.27
N ASP A 178 17.00 3.25 20.29
CA ASP A 178 16.81 4.48 19.52
C ASP A 178 15.90 4.26 18.32
N MET A 179 15.74 3.00 17.89
CA MET A 179 14.88 2.56 16.80
C MET A 179 14.21 1.23 17.14
N ALA A 180 13.09 0.94 16.51
CA ALA A 180 12.40 -0.33 16.64
C ALA A 180 11.71 -0.71 15.32
N THR A 181 11.69 -2.00 15.02
CA THR A 181 10.94 -2.55 13.88
C THR A 181 10.04 -3.66 14.41
N TYR A 182 8.78 -3.58 14.04
CA TYR A 182 7.78 -4.57 14.40
C TYR A 182 7.32 -5.30 13.14
N GLN A 183 7.37 -6.61 13.18
CA GLN A 183 6.69 -7.44 12.18
C GLN A 183 5.23 -7.58 12.58
N ILE A 184 4.33 -7.31 11.65
CA ILE A 184 2.89 -7.43 11.83
C ILE A 184 2.42 -8.53 10.89
N THR A 185 1.97 -9.63 11.46
CA THR A 185 1.45 -10.79 10.73
C THR A 185 -0.07 -10.79 10.86
N HIS A 186 -0.76 -10.59 9.75
CA HIS A 186 -2.22 -10.69 9.65
C HIS A 186 -2.59 -12.05 9.08
N ILE A 187 -3.55 -12.71 9.71
CA ILE A 187 -3.98 -14.04 9.32
C ILE A 187 -5.51 -14.04 9.22
N VAL A 188 -6.05 -14.58 8.15
CA VAL A 188 -7.44 -14.95 8.04
C VAL A 188 -7.56 -16.47 8.10
N ASN A 189 -8.14 -16.98 9.18
CA ASN A 189 -8.42 -18.39 9.38
C ASN A 189 -9.81 -18.72 8.82
N VAL A 190 -9.98 -19.89 8.26
CA VAL A 190 -11.26 -20.40 7.76
C VAL A 190 -11.67 -21.61 8.58
N ASP A 191 -12.94 -21.64 9.00
CA ASP A 191 -13.51 -22.80 9.67
C ASP A 191 -13.69 -23.94 8.63
N GLU A 192 -12.91 -25.00 8.80
CA GLU A 192 -12.91 -26.18 7.91
C GLU A 192 -14.29 -26.86 7.83
N ASN A 193 -15.16 -26.68 8.84
CA ASN A 193 -16.51 -27.20 8.81
C ASN A 193 -17.48 -26.34 7.96
N SER A 194 -17.10 -25.09 7.70
CA SER A 194 -17.94 -24.16 6.91
C SER A 194 -17.55 -24.11 5.44
N SER A 195 -16.27 -24.30 5.12
CA SER A 195 -15.76 -24.23 3.75
C SER A 195 -14.45 -24.99 3.60
N SER A 196 -14.20 -25.49 2.38
CA SER A 196 -12.90 -26.04 1.96
C SER A 196 -11.91 -24.97 1.51
N ALA A 197 -12.30 -23.69 1.48
CA ALA A 197 -11.42 -22.60 1.16
C ALA A 197 -10.26 -22.51 2.15
N LYS A 198 -9.11 -22.07 1.64
CA LYS A 198 -7.95 -21.79 2.50
C LYS A 198 -7.97 -20.33 2.91
N GLY A 199 -7.46 -20.07 4.11
CA GLY A 199 -7.15 -18.72 4.56
C GLY A 199 -5.82 -18.22 4.02
N ASP A 200 -5.46 -17.00 4.40
CA ASP A 200 -4.28 -16.30 3.91
C ASP A 200 -3.52 -15.62 5.05
N THR A 201 -2.25 -15.31 4.77
CA THR A 201 -1.38 -14.61 5.71
C THR A 201 -0.59 -13.53 4.97
N ILE A 202 -0.68 -12.30 5.44
CA ILE A 202 0.17 -11.22 4.95
C ILE A 202 1.03 -10.68 6.09
N VAL A 203 2.22 -10.18 5.73
CA VAL A 203 3.18 -9.63 6.68
C VAL A 203 3.51 -8.20 6.28
N GLY A 204 3.46 -7.30 7.26
CA GLY A 204 3.91 -5.93 7.13
C GLY A 204 4.97 -5.59 8.16
N LEU A 205 5.59 -4.43 7.99
CA LEU A 205 6.55 -3.88 8.93
C LEU A 205 6.08 -2.50 9.39
N GLN A 206 6.09 -2.28 10.70
CA GLN A 206 6.00 -0.95 11.26
C GLN A 206 7.39 -0.54 11.73
N VAL A 207 7.90 0.54 11.15
CA VAL A 207 9.26 1.01 11.41
C VAL A 207 9.22 2.30 12.22
N PHE A 208 10.00 2.33 13.30
CA PHE A 208 10.34 3.50 14.06
C PHE A 208 11.85 3.67 13.97
N ASN A 209 12.29 4.66 13.23
CA ASN A 209 13.72 4.94 13.04
C ASN A 209 14.00 6.40 13.43
N ASP A 210 14.77 7.13 12.65
CA ASP A 210 15.13 8.55 12.84
C ASP A 210 14.49 9.48 11.80
N TYR A 211 13.47 8.97 11.05
CA TYR A 211 12.81 9.72 10.01
C TYR A 211 11.28 9.61 10.05
N TYR A 212 10.62 10.60 9.50
CA TYR A 212 9.19 10.56 9.18
C TYR A 212 8.99 10.18 7.70
N ALA A 213 8.08 9.27 7.42
CA ALA A 213 7.64 8.95 6.07
C ALA A 213 6.11 8.87 5.99
N TYR A 214 5.56 9.43 4.91
CA TYR A 214 4.15 9.25 4.54
C TYR A 214 3.95 8.06 3.60
N ASP A 215 4.99 7.70 2.85
CA ASP A 215 5.02 6.58 1.92
C ASP A 215 5.69 5.36 2.55
N ASP A 216 5.48 4.20 1.94
CA ASP A 216 6.06 2.93 2.35
C ASP A 216 7.34 2.56 1.58
N GLY A 217 7.89 3.50 0.81
CA GLY A 217 9.08 3.32 -0.01
C GLY A 217 8.79 2.73 -1.40
N THR A 218 7.53 2.45 -1.74
CA THR A 218 7.12 1.96 -3.07
C THR A 218 6.22 3.00 -3.75
N PRO A 219 6.70 3.70 -4.80
CA PRO A 219 5.91 4.73 -5.45
C PRO A 219 4.84 4.13 -6.36
N GLU A 220 3.58 4.49 -6.13
CA GLU A 220 2.46 4.14 -7.01
C GLU A 220 2.17 5.21 -8.06
N ARG A 221 2.52 6.46 -7.76
CA ARG A 221 2.21 7.62 -8.63
C ARG A 221 3.29 8.68 -8.56
N GLY A 222 3.54 9.34 -9.69
CA GLY A 222 4.34 10.58 -9.76
C GLY A 222 3.45 11.81 -9.63
N TYR A 223 3.98 12.86 -9.02
CA TYR A 223 3.36 14.18 -8.94
C TYR A 223 4.30 15.21 -9.59
N GLY A 224 3.73 16.09 -10.38
CA GLY A 224 4.42 17.26 -10.92
C GLY A 224 3.71 18.53 -10.48
N VAL A 225 4.41 19.64 -10.44
CA VAL A 225 3.85 20.96 -10.16
C VAL A 225 3.98 21.86 -11.36
N VAL A 226 2.91 22.55 -11.71
CA VAL A 226 2.79 23.51 -12.81
C VAL A 226 1.83 24.60 -12.33
N PRO A 227 2.06 25.89 -12.58
CA PRO A 227 3.17 26.54 -13.30
C PRO A 227 4.44 26.73 -12.44
N ASP A 228 5.43 27.41 -13.01
CA ASP A 228 6.62 27.86 -12.29
C ASP A 228 6.24 28.57 -10.98
N ASP A 229 7.12 28.53 -9.99
CA ASP A 229 6.88 29.00 -8.62
C ASP A 229 5.81 28.23 -7.83
N SER A 230 5.33 27.09 -8.34
CA SER A 230 4.49 26.18 -7.57
C SER A 230 5.31 25.37 -6.58
N TYR A 231 4.65 24.92 -5.51
CA TYR A 231 5.30 24.06 -4.52
C TYR A 231 4.38 22.94 -4.05
N PHE A 232 5.00 21.85 -3.67
CA PHE A 232 4.39 20.76 -2.93
C PHE A 232 4.87 20.82 -1.49
N ALA A 233 3.96 20.79 -0.53
CA ALA A 233 4.31 20.88 0.89
C ALA A 233 3.70 19.72 1.68
N SER A 234 4.52 19.07 2.51
CA SER A 234 4.10 18.05 3.47
C SER A 234 4.24 18.60 4.89
N GLN A 235 3.19 18.41 5.70
CA GLN A 235 3.18 18.86 7.09
C GLN A 235 3.65 17.73 8.02
N PHE A 236 4.61 18.01 8.88
CA PHE A 236 5.06 17.09 9.92
C PHE A 236 4.73 17.65 11.30
N THR A 237 4.25 16.79 12.19
CA THR A 237 3.97 17.14 13.59
C THR A 237 5.01 16.47 14.48
N ILE A 238 5.76 17.28 15.22
CA ILE A 238 6.74 16.81 16.19
C ILE A 238 6.17 16.93 17.62
N SER A 239 6.38 15.91 18.44
CA SER A 239 5.89 15.84 19.82
C SER A 239 6.90 16.40 20.82
N VAL A 240 8.19 16.29 20.51
CA VAL A 240 9.31 16.86 21.29
C VAL A 240 10.27 17.59 20.35
N PRO A 241 10.98 18.63 20.82
CA PRO A 241 11.96 19.35 20.00
C PRO A 241 12.99 18.41 19.37
N ASP A 242 13.27 18.66 18.10
CA ASP A 242 14.21 17.85 17.32
C ASP A 242 14.92 18.68 16.26
N THR A 243 15.90 18.09 15.56
CA THR A 243 16.68 18.76 14.53
C THR A 243 16.43 18.07 13.19
N LEU A 244 15.96 18.84 12.20
CA LEU A 244 15.87 18.35 10.83
C LEU A 244 17.27 18.31 10.21
N CYS A 245 17.76 17.09 9.93
CA CYS A 245 19.10 16.87 9.37
C CYS A 245 19.08 16.68 7.84
N GLY A 246 17.95 16.29 7.26
CA GLY A 246 17.87 16.04 5.82
C GLY A 246 16.44 15.79 5.35
N VAL A 247 16.28 15.77 4.05
CA VAL A 247 15.05 15.41 3.33
C VAL A 247 15.43 14.44 2.23
N GLN A 248 14.72 13.31 2.17
CA GLN A 248 14.88 12.35 1.07
C GLN A 248 13.69 12.47 0.13
N LEU A 249 13.96 12.59 -1.15
CA LEU A 249 12.97 12.71 -2.22
C LEU A 249 13.26 11.67 -3.29
N LEU A 250 12.22 10.94 -3.72
CA LEU A 250 12.31 10.04 -4.86
C LEU A 250 11.85 10.78 -6.12
N PHE A 251 12.72 10.82 -7.13
CA PHE A 251 12.41 11.37 -8.43
C PHE A 251 12.34 10.26 -9.48
N ASN A 252 11.25 10.20 -10.21
CA ASN A 252 11.17 9.38 -11.41
C ASN A 252 11.96 10.04 -12.53
N ARG A 253 12.88 9.32 -13.17
CA ARG A 253 13.51 9.79 -14.38
C ARG A 253 12.50 9.80 -15.52
N THR A 254 12.30 10.96 -16.13
CA THR A 254 11.34 11.13 -17.22
C THR A 254 12.01 11.06 -18.58
N HIS A 255 11.19 10.93 -19.64
CA HIS A 255 11.68 10.92 -21.01
C HIS A 255 12.43 12.22 -21.33
N ASN A 256 13.60 12.10 -21.94
CA ASN A 256 14.50 13.21 -22.28
C ASN A 256 14.88 14.10 -21.08
N ASP A 257 14.91 13.51 -19.86
CA ASP A 257 15.23 14.25 -18.64
C ASP A 257 14.37 15.51 -18.42
N ALA A 258 13.11 15.47 -18.84
CA ALA A 258 12.20 16.63 -18.81
C ALA A 258 11.92 17.16 -17.39
N ASN A 259 12.18 16.39 -16.36
CA ASN A 259 12.10 16.80 -14.95
C ASN A 259 13.48 17.10 -14.33
N TYR A 260 14.54 17.26 -15.14
CA TYR A 260 15.87 17.60 -14.65
C TYR A 260 16.02 19.12 -14.48
N ASP A 261 15.10 19.71 -13.74
CA ASP A 261 15.04 21.13 -13.46
C ASP A 261 15.52 21.47 -12.06
N PHE A 262 15.83 22.74 -11.83
CA PHE A 262 16.17 23.23 -10.50
C PHE A 262 14.94 23.34 -9.62
N PHE A 263 15.09 22.92 -8.37
CA PHE A 263 14.09 23.13 -7.32
C PHE A 263 14.76 23.61 -6.03
N ASP A 264 13.95 24.21 -5.16
CA ASP A 264 14.39 24.58 -3.82
C ASP A 264 13.73 23.67 -2.78
N ILE A 265 14.48 23.28 -1.75
CA ILE A 265 13.94 22.67 -0.55
C ILE A 265 13.69 23.79 0.46
N VAL A 266 12.45 23.94 0.90
CA VAL A 266 12.06 25.02 1.79
C VAL A 266 11.38 24.47 3.03
N VAL A 267 11.76 24.98 4.19
CA VAL A 267 11.11 24.68 5.47
C VAL A 267 10.34 25.92 5.93
N TRP A 268 9.07 25.74 6.22
CA TRP A 268 8.20 26.77 6.77
C TRP A 268 7.74 26.39 8.18
N ASN A 269 7.43 27.37 8.99
CA ASN A 269 6.62 27.12 10.18
C ASN A 269 5.17 26.80 9.76
N ASP A 270 4.43 26.14 10.65
CA ASP A 270 3.01 25.89 10.42
C ASP A 270 2.19 27.17 10.66
N ASN A 271 1.28 27.45 9.74
CA ASN A 271 0.24 28.47 9.86
C ASN A 271 -1.13 27.84 9.62
N ASN A 272 -1.68 27.20 10.66
CA ASN A 272 -2.98 26.54 10.62
C ASN A 272 -3.10 25.51 9.49
N GLY A 273 -2.12 24.62 9.36
CA GLY A 273 -2.09 23.55 8.36
C GLY A 273 -1.64 24.01 6.98
N LYS A 274 -1.05 25.20 6.86
CA LYS A 274 -0.48 25.75 5.62
C LYS A 274 0.95 26.25 5.86
N PRO A 275 1.79 26.30 4.83
CA PRO A 275 3.09 26.95 4.92
C PRO A 275 2.95 28.41 5.42
N GLY A 276 3.67 28.75 6.46
CA GLY A 276 3.73 30.09 7.03
C GLY A 276 5.02 30.82 6.65
N ASN A 277 5.74 31.36 7.65
CA ASN A 277 7.01 32.02 7.38
C ASN A 277 8.11 31.01 7.05
N GLU A 278 8.92 31.36 6.07
CA GLU A 278 10.11 30.58 5.72
C GLU A 278 11.11 30.56 6.89
N VAL A 279 11.55 29.36 7.26
CA VAL A 279 12.54 29.13 8.32
C VAL A 279 13.89 28.80 7.74
N TYR A 280 13.92 28.05 6.63
CA TYR A 280 15.13 27.61 5.95
C TYR A 280 14.87 27.39 4.46
N ARG A 281 15.89 27.66 3.62
CA ARG A 281 15.85 27.37 2.19
C ARG A 281 17.19 26.87 1.68
N LEU A 282 17.16 25.73 1.02
CA LEU A 282 18.26 25.20 0.21
C LEU A 282 17.95 25.38 -1.25
N LYS A 283 18.68 26.27 -1.92
CA LYS A 283 18.39 26.67 -3.30
C LYS A 283 19.08 25.79 -4.34
N ASN A 284 18.52 25.78 -5.55
CA ASN A 284 19.13 25.26 -6.77
C ASN A 284 19.54 23.79 -6.67
N GLN A 285 18.73 22.97 -6.08
CA GLN A 285 18.91 21.52 -6.10
C GLN A 285 18.48 20.94 -7.44
N ARG A 286 19.02 19.80 -7.81
CA ARG A 286 18.59 19.02 -8.97
C ARG A 286 18.39 17.58 -8.58
N PRO A 287 17.46 16.85 -9.25
CA PRO A 287 17.37 15.42 -9.09
C PRO A 287 18.71 14.75 -9.39
N ILE A 288 19.03 13.73 -8.58
CA ILE A 288 20.18 12.85 -8.81
C ILE A 288 19.61 11.49 -9.14
N TRP A 289 20.09 10.89 -10.20
CA TRP A 289 19.68 9.56 -10.65
C TRP A 289 20.83 8.58 -10.38
N ASP A 290 20.52 7.42 -9.82
CA ASP A 290 21.42 6.28 -9.70
C ASP A 290 21.36 5.39 -10.96
#